data_d21eba8208efc507dbf7f52fca212504
#
_entry.id   d21eba8208efc507dbf7f52fca212504
#
_cell.length_a   1.000
_cell.length_b   1.000
_cell.length_c   1.000
_cell.angle_alpha   90.00
_cell.angle_beta   90.00
_cell.angle_gamma   90.00
#
_symmetry.space_group_name_H-M   'P 1'
#
loop_
_entity.id
_entity.type
_entity.pdbx_description
1 polymer ?
#
loop_
_entity_poly.entity_id
_entity_poly.type
_entity_poly.pdbx_seq_one_letter_code
_entity_poly.pdbx_strand_id
1 'polypeptide(L)'
;MAQYNGQWWYVKNGVIDFNANTLAYYNNNWWYVRNGRVDFNANTLGYYNNNWWYVRNGRVDFSANTLGYYNNSWWYVRNGCVDFNANTLGYYNNNWWFVRNGRVDFNANTLGYYNILMY
;
A
#
# COMPACT_ATOMS: atom_id res chain seq x y z
N MET A 1 18.12 4.73 -9.91
CA MET A 1 18.32 3.29 -9.70
C MET A 1 19.24 2.73 -10.77
N ALA A 2 19.99 1.72 -10.44
CA ALA A 2 20.93 1.10 -11.38
C ALA A 2 20.78 -0.41 -11.34
N GLN A 3 20.94 -1.04 -12.49
CA GLN A 3 20.84 -2.49 -12.61
C GLN A 3 22.22 -3.11 -12.56
N TYR A 4 22.34 -4.15 -11.72
CA TYR A 4 23.58 -4.90 -11.62
C TYR A 4 23.26 -6.32 -11.16
N ASN A 5 23.86 -7.29 -11.84
CA ASN A 5 23.74 -8.70 -11.48
C ASN A 5 22.28 -9.16 -11.35
N GLY A 6 21.47 -8.73 -12.33
CA GLY A 6 20.05 -9.13 -12.38
C GLY A 6 19.13 -8.43 -11.39
N GLN A 7 19.64 -7.43 -10.68
CA GLN A 7 18.85 -6.73 -9.68
C GLN A 7 18.90 -5.22 -9.91
N TRP A 8 17.87 -4.53 -9.39
CA TRP A 8 17.81 -3.08 -9.46
C TRP A 8 18.10 -2.51 -8.08
N TRP A 9 19.08 -1.61 -8.02
CA TRP A 9 19.62 -1.07 -6.78
C TRP A 9 19.28 0.39 -6.60
N TYR A 10 19.05 0.78 -5.35
CA TYR A 10 18.78 2.16 -4.98
C TYR A 10 20.13 2.90 -4.84
N VAL A 11 20.31 3.91 -5.67
CA VAL A 11 21.53 4.69 -5.67
C VAL A 11 21.23 6.07 -5.12
N LYS A 12 22.02 6.50 -4.15
CA LYS A 12 21.89 7.81 -3.54
C LYS A 12 23.27 8.45 -3.46
N ASN A 13 23.36 9.69 -3.97
CA ASN A 13 24.63 10.41 -4.00
C ASN A 13 25.75 9.59 -4.65
N GLY A 14 25.40 8.89 -5.73
CA GLY A 14 26.36 8.14 -6.54
C GLY A 14 26.75 6.77 -6.03
N VAL A 15 26.23 6.33 -4.89
CA VAL A 15 26.55 5.02 -4.34
C VAL A 15 25.28 4.24 -4.02
N ILE A 16 25.38 2.92 -4.06
CA ILE A 16 24.28 2.06 -3.64
C ILE A 16 24.11 2.17 -2.13
N ASP A 17 22.87 2.42 -1.72
CA ASP A 17 22.52 2.44 -0.31
C ASP A 17 21.88 1.11 0.05
N PHE A 18 22.66 0.19 0.61
CA PHE A 18 22.20 -1.15 0.93
C PHE A 18 21.21 -1.19 2.09
N ASN A 19 21.03 -0.07 2.77
CA ASN A 19 20.11 0.01 3.90
C ASN A 19 18.78 0.69 3.55
N ALA A 20 18.57 1.06 2.30
CA ALA A 20 17.38 1.77 1.90
C ALA A 20 16.15 0.88 2.02
N ASN A 21 15.11 1.42 2.67
CA ASN A 21 13.79 0.81 2.77
C ASN A 21 12.81 1.93 2.50
N THR A 22 12.36 2.06 1.25
CA THR A 22 11.58 3.21 0.84
C THR A 22 10.83 2.91 -0.45
N LEU A 23 10.15 3.91 -0.98
CA LEU A 23 9.65 3.88 -2.34
C LEU A 23 10.54 4.79 -3.18
N ALA A 24 10.86 4.35 -4.37
CA ALA A 24 11.74 5.13 -5.25
C ALA A 24 11.11 5.25 -6.63
N TYR A 25 11.21 6.44 -7.21
CA TYR A 25 10.64 6.72 -8.52
C TYR A 25 11.65 6.42 -9.62
N TYR A 26 11.24 5.59 -10.56
CA TYR A 26 12.08 5.29 -11.70
C TYR A 26 11.22 4.79 -12.85
N ASN A 27 11.46 5.32 -14.03
CA ASN A 27 10.78 4.88 -15.25
C ASN A 27 9.26 4.92 -15.11
N ASN A 28 8.75 6.05 -14.61
CA ASN A 28 7.31 6.34 -14.48
C ASN A 28 6.58 5.49 -13.46
N ASN A 29 7.31 4.78 -12.60
CA ASN A 29 6.70 3.99 -11.53
C ASN A 29 7.38 4.25 -10.21
N TRP A 30 6.65 3.98 -9.12
CA TRP A 30 7.21 4.02 -7.79
C TRP A 30 7.45 2.60 -7.33
N TRP A 31 8.69 2.28 -7.04
CA TRP A 31 9.12 0.91 -6.74
C TRP A 31 9.38 0.71 -5.26
N TYR A 32 9.02 -0.48 -4.78
CA TYR A 32 9.25 -0.84 -3.38
C TYR A 32 10.68 -1.31 -3.23
N VAL A 33 11.45 -0.57 -2.43
CA VAL A 33 12.87 -0.84 -2.19
C VAL A 33 13.03 -1.38 -0.80
N ARG A 34 13.72 -2.49 -0.69
CA ARG A 34 14.00 -3.11 0.60
C ARG A 34 15.44 -3.58 0.63
N ASN A 35 16.18 -3.17 1.66
CA ASN A 35 17.60 -3.48 1.78
C ASN A 35 18.35 -3.09 0.52
N GLY A 36 18.02 -1.92 0.01
CA GLY A 36 18.72 -1.30 -1.10
C GLY A 36 18.34 -1.76 -2.50
N ARG A 37 17.44 -2.73 -2.63
CA ARG A 37 17.07 -3.24 -3.94
C ARG A 37 15.57 -3.34 -4.11
N VAL A 38 15.12 -3.28 -5.35
CA VAL A 38 13.71 -3.42 -5.66
C VAL A 38 13.24 -4.85 -5.40
N ASP A 39 12.15 -4.98 -4.67
CA ASP A 39 11.51 -6.26 -4.43
C ASP A 39 10.28 -6.35 -5.33
N PHE A 40 10.44 -7.04 -6.46
CA PHE A 40 9.36 -7.15 -7.45
C PHE A 40 8.21 -8.03 -6.99
N ASN A 41 8.37 -8.74 -5.90
CA ASN A 41 7.33 -9.61 -5.37
C ASN A 41 6.57 -9.00 -4.20
N ALA A 42 6.85 -7.77 -3.85
CA ALA A 42 6.22 -7.13 -2.71
C ALA A 42 4.74 -6.87 -2.95
N ASN A 43 3.94 -7.27 -1.98
CA ASN A 43 2.50 -6.98 -1.93
C ASN A 43 2.23 -6.54 -0.51
N THR A 44 2.26 -5.24 -0.28
CA THR A 44 2.24 -4.70 1.07
C THR A 44 1.85 -3.23 1.03
N LEU A 45 2.01 -2.53 2.16
CA LEU A 45 1.92 -1.08 2.20
C LEU A 45 3.31 -0.53 2.38
N GLY A 46 3.63 0.54 1.67
CA GLY A 46 4.92 1.20 1.76
C GLY A 46 4.76 2.64 2.20
N TYR A 47 5.62 3.10 3.10
CA TYR A 47 5.54 4.45 3.64
C TYR A 47 6.45 5.39 2.87
N TYR A 48 5.87 6.49 2.39
CA TYR A 48 6.65 7.50 1.71
C TYR A 48 5.93 8.84 1.74
N ASN A 49 6.65 9.89 2.04
CA ASN A 49 6.14 11.26 2.02
C ASN A 49 4.86 11.39 2.86
N ASN A 50 4.91 10.87 4.09
CA ASN A 50 3.84 10.97 5.09
C ASN A 50 2.57 10.21 4.73
N ASN A 51 2.62 9.34 3.74
CA ASN A 51 1.48 8.52 3.35
C ASN A 51 1.88 7.06 3.26
N TRP A 52 0.89 6.18 3.38
CA TRP A 52 1.08 4.76 3.20
C TRP A 52 0.44 4.36 1.88
N TRP A 53 1.22 3.75 1.01
CA TRP A 53 0.85 3.44 -0.36
C TRP A 53 0.66 1.95 -0.57
N TYR A 54 -0.34 1.61 -1.38
CA TYR A 54 -0.63 0.22 -1.70
C TYR A 54 0.36 -0.27 -2.75
N VAL A 55 1.15 -1.28 -2.39
CA VAL A 55 2.19 -1.84 -3.25
C VAL A 55 1.73 -3.20 -3.73
N ARG A 56 1.82 -3.40 -5.03
CA ARG A 56 1.45 -4.67 -5.65
C ARG A 56 2.48 -5.02 -6.69
N ASN A 57 3.05 -6.24 -6.59
CA ASN A 57 4.09 -6.70 -7.49
C ASN A 57 5.24 -5.69 -7.56
N GLY A 58 5.63 -5.20 -6.40
CA GLY A 58 6.80 -4.35 -6.25
C GLY A 58 6.62 -2.88 -6.57
N ARG A 59 5.44 -2.45 -6.98
CA ARG A 59 5.23 -1.04 -7.32
C ARG A 59 3.91 -0.53 -6.78
N VAL A 60 3.83 0.79 -6.61
CA VAL A 60 2.61 1.42 -6.11
C VAL A 60 1.51 1.34 -7.17
N ASP A 61 0.34 0.90 -6.74
CA ASP A 61 -0.86 0.86 -7.56
C ASP A 61 -1.77 2.01 -7.15
N PHE A 62 -1.72 3.10 -7.92
CA PHE A 62 -2.49 4.30 -7.61
C PHE A 62 -3.99 4.15 -7.87
N SER A 63 -4.39 3.04 -8.48
CA SER A 63 -5.79 2.78 -8.78
C SER A 63 -6.46 1.89 -7.75
N ALA A 64 -5.73 1.46 -6.73
CA ALA A 64 -6.25 0.50 -5.76
C ALA A 64 -7.33 1.12 -4.88
N ASN A 65 -8.44 0.41 -4.76
CA ASN A 65 -9.53 0.74 -3.84
C ASN A 65 -9.92 -0.58 -3.19
N THR A 66 -9.32 -0.85 -2.04
CA THR A 66 -9.40 -2.17 -1.43
C THR A 66 -9.04 -2.08 0.05
N LEU A 67 -8.88 -3.24 0.68
CA LEU A 67 -8.27 -3.32 2.01
C LEU A 67 -6.88 -3.89 1.84
N GLY A 68 -5.92 -3.31 2.54
CA GLY A 68 -4.54 -3.77 2.51
C GLY A 68 -4.09 -4.23 3.89
N TYR A 69 -3.38 -5.35 3.95
CA TYR A 69 -2.93 -5.91 5.22
C TYR A 69 -1.52 -5.45 5.53
N TYR A 70 -1.34 -4.87 6.72
CA TYR A 70 -0.02 -4.45 7.15
C TYR A 70 0.02 -4.35 8.67
N ASN A 71 1.08 -4.85 9.26
CA ASN A 71 1.32 -4.73 10.70
C ASN A 71 0.12 -5.22 11.53
N ASN A 72 -0.38 -6.41 11.17
CA ASN A 72 -1.47 -7.08 11.89
C ASN A 72 -2.82 -6.38 11.81
N SER A 73 -2.99 -5.44 10.89
CA SER A 73 -4.26 -4.76 10.69
C SER A 73 -4.60 -4.70 9.22
N TRP A 74 -5.88 -4.53 8.95
CA TRP A 74 -6.37 -4.33 7.59
C TRP A 74 -6.77 -2.88 7.43
N TRP A 75 -6.18 -2.22 6.44
CA TRP A 75 -6.31 -0.79 6.23
C TRP A 75 -7.14 -0.47 5.00
N TYR A 76 -7.92 0.60 5.10
CA TYR A 76 -8.77 1.04 3.99
C TYR A 76 -7.93 1.85 3.01
N VAL A 77 -7.85 1.33 1.77
CA VAL A 77 -7.04 1.93 0.72
C VAL A 77 -7.95 2.55 -0.31
N ARG A 78 -7.69 3.81 -0.64
CA ARG A 78 -8.45 4.53 -1.64
C ARG A 78 -7.50 5.27 -2.55
N ASN A 79 -7.63 5.03 -3.86
CA ASN A 79 -6.73 5.62 -4.85
C ASN A 79 -5.28 5.36 -4.50
N GLY A 80 -4.99 4.14 -4.08
CA GLY A 80 -3.63 3.69 -3.79
C GLY A 80 -3.07 4.10 -2.46
N CYS A 81 -3.80 4.86 -1.66
CA CYS A 81 -3.31 5.44 -0.42
C CYS A 81 -4.22 5.06 0.75
N VAL A 82 -3.63 4.78 1.90
CA VAL A 82 -4.43 4.50 3.10
C VAL A 82 -5.16 5.78 3.52
N ASP A 83 -6.45 5.65 3.75
CA ASP A 83 -7.29 6.75 4.24
C ASP A 83 -7.57 6.51 5.71
N PHE A 84 -6.83 7.19 6.58
CA PHE A 84 -6.95 7.01 8.03
C PHE A 84 -8.20 7.64 8.60
N ASN A 85 -8.92 8.39 7.80
CA ASN A 85 -10.16 9.04 8.24
C ASN A 85 -11.41 8.28 7.81
N ALA A 86 -11.25 7.14 7.16
CA ALA A 86 -12.39 6.40 6.64
C ALA A 86 -13.21 5.81 7.76
N ASN A 87 -14.52 6.01 7.68
CA ASN A 87 -15.51 5.39 8.57
C ASN A 87 -16.62 4.94 7.66
N THR A 88 -16.54 3.69 7.21
CA THR A 88 -17.43 3.19 6.16
C THR A 88 -17.39 1.67 6.15
N LEU A 89 -17.98 1.07 5.11
CA LEU A 89 -17.85 -0.35 4.86
C LEU A 89 -16.89 -0.53 3.71
N GLY A 90 -16.01 -1.50 3.85
CA GLY A 90 -15.07 -1.85 2.78
C GLY A 90 -15.34 -3.27 2.31
N TYR A 91 -15.31 -3.48 1.00
CA TYR A 91 -15.57 -4.79 0.43
C TYR A 91 -14.24 -5.50 0.14
N TYR A 92 -14.09 -6.70 0.68
CA TYR A 92 -12.90 -7.48 0.44
C TYR A 92 -13.18 -8.95 0.66
N ASN A 93 -12.70 -9.79 -0.25
CA ASN A 93 -12.80 -11.24 -0.13
C ASN A 93 -14.23 -11.69 0.12
N ASN A 94 -15.17 -11.16 -0.68
CA ASN A 94 -16.57 -11.51 -0.68
C ASN A 94 -17.34 -11.12 0.59
N ASN A 95 -16.76 -10.27 1.41
CA ASN A 95 -17.42 -9.77 2.62
C ASN A 95 -17.34 -8.27 2.69
N TRP A 96 -18.27 -7.67 3.42
CA TRP A 96 -18.26 -6.26 3.72
C TRP A 96 -17.78 -6.09 5.15
N TRP A 97 -16.71 -5.32 5.31
CA TRP A 97 -16.05 -5.14 6.60
C TRP A 97 -16.31 -3.76 7.14
N PHE A 98 -16.50 -3.64 8.45
CA PHE A 98 -16.69 -2.35 9.09
C PHE A 98 -15.35 -1.68 9.29
N VAL A 99 -15.22 -0.48 8.70
CA VAL A 99 -13.97 0.29 8.73
C VAL A 99 -14.18 1.48 9.66
N ARG A 100 -13.26 1.64 10.59
CA ARG A 100 -13.30 2.73 11.56
C ARG A 100 -11.92 3.34 11.68
N ASN A 101 -11.84 4.66 11.43
CA ASN A 101 -10.56 5.35 11.44
C ASN A 101 -9.54 4.66 10.55
N GLY A 102 -9.99 4.25 9.36
CA GLY A 102 -9.13 3.71 8.34
C GLY A 102 -8.79 2.25 8.44
N ARG A 103 -9.20 1.55 9.48
CA ARG A 103 -8.90 0.13 9.61
C ARG A 103 -10.12 -0.69 9.96
N VAL A 104 -10.06 -1.97 9.62
CA VAL A 104 -11.16 -2.89 9.91
C VAL A 104 -11.26 -3.10 11.41
N ASP A 105 -12.46 -2.96 11.92
CA ASP A 105 -12.77 -3.21 13.33
C ASP A 105 -13.51 -4.55 13.43
N PHE A 106 -12.75 -5.59 13.79
CA PHE A 106 -13.29 -6.94 13.86
C PHE A 106 -14.22 -7.17 15.04
N ASN A 107 -14.24 -6.22 15.97
CA ASN A 107 -15.10 -6.34 17.16
C ASN A 107 -16.39 -5.55 17.04
N ALA A 108 -16.64 -4.94 15.91
CA ALA A 108 -17.82 -4.12 15.72
C ALA A 108 -19.07 -5.00 15.71
N ASN A 109 -20.07 -4.59 16.49
CA ASN A 109 -21.39 -5.18 16.48
C ASN A 109 -22.37 -4.02 16.39
N THR A 110 -22.60 -3.56 15.18
CA THR A 110 -23.40 -2.35 14.98
C THR A 110 -23.98 -2.36 13.58
N LEU A 111 -24.71 -1.31 13.25
CA LEU A 111 -25.18 -1.11 11.89
C LEU A 111 -24.17 -0.25 11.15
N GLY A 112 -23.84 -0.68 9.96
CA GLY A 112 -22.97 0.08 9.10
C GLY A 112 -23.75 0.71 7.95
N TYR A 113 -23.34 1.90 7.56
CA TYR A 113 -24.00 2.60 6.48
C TYR A 113 -23.06 2.70 5.27
N TYR A 114 -23.60 2.33 4.13
CA TYR A 114 -22.87 2.46 2.89
C TYR A 114 -23.85 2.83 1.78
N ASN A 115 -23.55 3.89 1.05
CA ASN A 115 -24.43 4.37 0.00
C ASN A 115 -24.15 3.63 -1.30
N ILE A 116 -24.95 2.62 -1.56
CA ILE A 116 -24.80 1.83 -2.78
C ILE A 116 -25.80 2.34 -3.79
N LEU A 117 -25.27 2.72 -4.97
CA LEU A 117 -26.10 3.09 -6.09
C LEU A 117 -26.44 1.84 -6.87
N MET A 118 -27.73 1.58 -7.01
CA MET A 118 -28.21 0.43 -7.73
C MET A 118 -29.00 0.87 -8.95
N TYR A 119 -28.69 0.29 -10.08
CA TYR A 119 -29.33 0.60 -11.34
C TYR A 119 -30.10 -0.58 -11.88
#